data_6287aa3034d3cd9a257d59d2e39a72ee
#
_entry.id   6287aa3034d3cd9a257d59d2e39a72ee
#
_cell.length_a   1.000
_cell.length_b   1.000
_cell.length_c   1.000
_cell.angle_alpha   90.00
_cell.angle_beta   90.00
_cell.angle_gamma   90.00
#
_symmetry.space_group_name_H-M   'P 1'
#
loop_
_entity.id
_entity.type
_entity.pdbx_description
1 polymer ?
#
loop_
_entity_poly.entity_id
_entity_poly.type
_entity_poly.pdbx_seq_one_letter_code
_entity_poly.pdbx_strand_id
1 'polypeptide(L)'
;PFNHPGFVLFSSGTTGKPKCITHSAAGVYLKAVAEHRYQFNTQPGDKVFFYTTCGWMMWNWLATGLGAGATIVLFDGQPMYPSAERLFDIAQNEELDFFGVSAKFIDSAAKAGVKPIETHDLSNLKVIASTGSVLVPESFDYIYREVKQDVHLASMSGGTDICGCFAAGISTQGVYRGELQG
;
A
#
# COMPACT_ATOMS: atom_id res chain seq x y z
N PRO A 1 5.02 26.76 -10.56
CA PRO A 1 6.35 26.73 -9.96
C PRO A 1 6.59 25.41 -9.21
N PHE A 2 7.85 24.95 -9.14
CA PHE A 2 8.21 23.67 -8.46
C PHE A 2 7.70 23.62 -7.02
N ASN A 3 7.88 24.72 -6.29
CA ASN A 3 7.51 24.84 -4.88
C ASN A 3 6.05 25.29 -4.65
N HIS A 4 5.20 25.24 -5.66
CA HIS A 4 3.77 25.50 -5.45
C HIS A 4 3.21 24.50 -4.44
N PRO A 5 2.37 24.91 -3.46
CA PRO A 5 1.72 23.98 -2.55
C PRO A 5 0.94 22.88 -3.30
N GLY A 6 1.24 21.63 -3.00
CA GLY A 6 0.57 20.47 -3.58
C GLY A 6 -0.42 19.86 -2.61
N PHE A 7 0.10 19.36 -1.49
CA PHE A 7 -0.71 18.79 -0.41
C PHE A 7 -0.49 19.56 0.88
N VAL A 8 -1.55 19.69 1.66
CA VAL A 8 -1.51 20.14 3.05
C VAL A 8 -1.99 18.99 3.92
N LEU A 9 -1.07 18.40 4.66
CA LEU A 9 -1.32 17.22 5.48
C LEU A 9 -1.17 17.53 6.96
N PHE A 10 -1.91 16.82 7.79
CA PHE A 10 -1.83 16.98 9.23
C PHE A 10 -1.18 15.76 9.86
N SER A 11 -0.13 15.96 10.65
CA SER A 11 0.41 14.90 11.51
C SER A 11 -0.08 15.12 12.94
N SER A 12 -0.56 14.05 13.58
CA SER A 12 -0.83 14.04 15.01
C SER A 12 0.52 14.07 15.74
N GLY A 13 0.99 15.25 16.09
CA GLY A 13 2.19 15.38 16.91
C GLY A 13 1.99 14.71 18.29
N THR A 14 3.04 14.13 18.84
CA THR A 14 3.03 13.44 20.13
C THR A 14 2.74 14.36 21.32
N THR A 15 2.77 15.68 21.13
CA THR A 15 2.80 16.66 22.24
C THR A 15 1.86 17.86 22.06
N GLY A 16 0.81 17.80 21.23
CA GLY A 16 -0.07 18.97 21.08
C GLY A 16 -1.02 18.94 19.90
N LYS A 17 -1.33 20.14 19.39
CA LYS A 17 -2.19 20.31 18.22
C LYS A 17 -1.55 19.66 16.98
N PRO A 18 -2.34 19.07 16.08
CA PRO A 18 -1.83 18.53 14.82
C PRO A 18 -0.98 19.57 14.07
N LYS A 19 0.18 19.15 13.57
CA LYS A 19 1.03 19.99 12.74
C LYS A 19 0.48 20.01 11.32
N CYS A 20 0.38 21.19 10.75
CA CYS A 20 0.01 21.40 9.35
C CYS A 20 1.31 21.41 8.52
N ILE A 21 1.47 20.40 7.65
CA ILE A 21 2.66 20.23 6.81
C ILE A 21 2.27 20.48 5.37
N THR A 22 2.88 21.50 4.75
CA THR A 22 2.68 21.81 3.34
C THR A 22 3.78 21.19 2.50
N HIS A 23 3.40 20.30 1.61
CA HIS A 23 4.30 19.67 0.64
C HIS A 23 4.24 20.38 -0.70
N SER A 24 5.40 20.54 -1.36
CA SER A 24 5.45 21.11 -2.70
C SER A 24 4.88 20.13 -3.74
N ALA A 25 4.15 20.66 -4.71
CA ALA A 25 3.48 19.85 -5.74
C ALA A 25 4.47 18.99 -6.53
N ALA A 26 5.56 19.58 -7.02
CA ALA A 26 6.54 18.85 -7.79
C ALA A 26 7.36 17.87 -6.92
N GLY A 27 7.69 18.26 -5.67
CA GLY A 27 8.42 17.38 -4.75
C GLY A 27 7.66 16.11 -4.43
N VAL A 28 6.38 16.23 -4.04
CA VAL A 28 5.52 15.07 -3.76
C VAL A 28 5.33 14.21 -5.01
N TYR A 29 5.07 14.85 -6.15
CA TYR A 29 4.87 14.12 -7.40
C TYR A 29 6.09 13.31 -7.78
N LEU A 30 7.29 13.91 -7.77
CA LEU A 30 8.54 13.20 -8.09
C LEU A 30 8.81 12.05 -7.11
N LYS A 31 8.65 12.30 -5.81
CA LYS A 31 8.82 11.28 -4.76
C LYS A 31 7.90 10.09 -4.99
N ALA A 32 6.60 10.35 -5.14
CA ALA A 32 5.60 9.30 -5.26
C ALA A 32 5.73 8.53 -6.60
N VAL A 33 5.97 9.21 -7.71
CA VAL A 33 6.22 8.54 -9.00
C VAL A 33 7.48 7.68 -8.94
N ALA A 34 8.54 8.15 -8.26
CA ALA A 34 9.73 7.34 -8.05
C ALA A 34 9.44 6.07 -7.24
N GLU A 35 8.64 6.17 -6.17
CA GLU A 35 8.21 5.02 -5.38
C GLU A 35 7.40 4.03 -6.23
N HIS A 36 6.36 4.51 -6.93
CA HIS A 36 5.55 3.66 -7.80
C HIS A 36 6.41 2.94 -8.85
N ARG A 37 7.28 3.67 -9.55
CA ARG A 37 8.08 3.15 -10.67
C ARG A 37 9.25 2.26 -10.24
N TYR A 38 10.04 2.70 -9.28
CA TYR A 38 11.31 2.04 -8.97
C TYR A 38 11.20 1.07 -7.80
N GLN A 39 10.38 1.35 -6.82
CA GLN A 39 10.23 0.48 -5.65
C GLN A 39 9.18 -0.61 -5.87
N PHE A 40 8.09 -0.28 -6.55
CA PHE A 40 6.99 -1.22 -6.78
C PHE A 40 6.88 -1.70 -8.23
N ASN A 41 7.72 -1.19 -9.11
CA ASN A 41 7.70 -1.53 -10.54
C ASN A 41 6.32 -1.34 -11.21
N THR A 42 5.56 -0.35 -10.75
CA THR A 42 4.26 -0.03 -11.32
C THR A 42 4.40 0.41 -12.77
N GLN A 43 3.69 -0.23 -13.68
CA GLN A 43 3.70 0.08 -15.10
C GLN A 43 2.47 0.91 -15.51
N PRO A 44 2.51 1.63 -16.63
CA PRO A 44 1.31 2.25 -17.19
C PRO A 44 0.23 1.22 -17.44
N GLY A 45 -0.98 1.49 -16.94
CA GLY A 45 -2.12 0.59 -17.05
C GLY A 45 -2.29 -0.37 -15.87
N ASP A 46 -1.26 -0.55 -15.01
CA ASP A 46 -1.41 -1.37 -13.81
C ASP A 46 -2.54 -0.83 -12.91
N LYS A 47 -3.31 -1.73 -12.33
CA LYS A 47 -4.41 -1.44 -11.41
C LYS A 47 -3.89 -1.41 -9.98
N VAL A 48 -3.84 -0.23 -9.40
CA VAL A 48 -3.30 0.02 -8.06
C VAL A 48 -4.44 0.29 -7.07
N PHE A 49 -4.47 -0.49 -6.03
CA PHE A 49 -5.41 -0.35 -4.91
C PHE A 49 -4.65 -0.17 -3.60
N PHE A 50 -5.12 0.74 -2.76
CA PHE A 50 -4.71 0.84 -1.36
C PHE A 50 -5.93 1.08 -0.49
N TYR A 51 -6.19 0.18 0.47
CA TYR A 51 -7.26 0.38 1.43
C TYR A 51 -6.92 1.52 2.38
N THR A 52 -7.53 2.66 2.19
CA THR A 52 -7.27 3.89 2.93
C THR A 52 -8.52 4.77 3.01
N THR A 53 -8.55 5.67 3.97
CA THR A 53 -9.51 6.77 4.01
C THR A 53 -8.89 8.03 3.40
N CYS A 54 -9.73 8.98 2.97
CA CYS A 54 -9.26 10.28 2.46
C CYS A 54 -8.52 11.11 3.52
N GLY A 55 -8.69 10.80 4.79
CA GLY A 55 -8.00 11.46 5.90
C GLY A 55 -6.61 10.89 6.23
N TRP A 56 -6.20 9.82 5.58
CA TRP A 56 -4.88 9.22 5.77
C TRP A 56 -3.95 9.53 4.58
N MET A 57 -2.68 9.79 4.84
CA MET A 57 -1.69 10.18 3.84
C MET A 57 -1.59 9.16 2.68
N MET A 58 -1.89 7.89 2.91
CA MET A 58 -1.87 6.87 1.86
C MET A 58 -2.91 7.13 0.75
N TRP A 59 -3.98 7.91 1.00
CA TRP A 59 -4.85 8.40 -0.06
C TRP A 59 -4.10 9.29 -1.05
N ASN A 60 -3.29 10.22 -0.53
CA ASN A 60 -2.50 11.13 -1.35
C ASN A 60 -1.46 10.34 -2.17
N TRP A 61 -0.83 9.35 -1.55
CA TRP A 61 0.09 8.43 -2.22
C TRP A 61 -0.61 7.64 -3.35
N LEU A 62 -1.77 7.05 -3.08
CA LEU A 62 -2.57 6.32 -4.07
C LEU A 62 -2.93 7.21 -5.26
N ALA A 63 -3.43 8.42 -4.99
CA ALA A 63 -3.81 9.38 -6.03
C ALA A 63 -2.64 9.76 -6.95
N THR A 64 -1.41 9.79 -6.44
CA THR A 64 -0.21 10.07 -7.27
C THR A 64 0.16 8.91 -8.21
N GLY A 65 -0.41 7.71 -8.02
CA GLY A 65 -0.28 6.60 -8.95
C GLY A 65 -0.77 6.93 -10.38
N LEU A 66 -1.73 7.85 -10.50
CA LEU A 66 -2.16 8.40 -11.79
C LEU A 66 -0.99 9.03 -12.56
N GLY A 67 -0.06 9.66 -11.85
CA GLY A 67 1.15 10.22 -12.44
C GLY A 67 2.15 9.18 -12.94
N ALA A 68 2.10 7.96 -12.42
CA ALA A 68 2.84 6.83 -12.95
C ALA A 68 2.13 6.14 -14.14
N GLY A 69 0.96 6.62 -14.53
CA GLY A 69 0.13 6.02 -15.59
C GLY A 69 -0.72 4.84 -15.12
N ALA A 70 -0.81 4.62 -13.82
CA ALA A 70 -1.63 3.56 -13.25
C ALA A 70 -3.12 3.90 -13.27
N THR A 71 -3.95 2.89 -13.22
CA THR A 71 -5.38 2.98 -12.89
C THR A 71 -5.52 2.82 -11.39
N ILE A 72 -6.11 3.79 -10.69
CA ILE A 72 -6.40 3.63 -9.27
C ILE A 72 -7.77 3.02 -9.07
N VAL A 73 -7.86 2.01 -8.21
CA VAL A 73 -9.11 1.36 -7.81
C VAL A 73 -9.50 1.90 -6.43
N LEU A 74 -10.74 2.37 -6.32
CA LEU A 74 -11.26 2.99 -5.10
C LEU A 74 -12.35 2.12 -4.49
N PHE A 75 -12.35 2.02 -3.18
CA PHE A 75 -13.37 1.28 -2.43
C PHE A 75 -13.82 2.09 -1.21
N ASP A 76 -15.12 2.36 -1.14
CA ASP A 76 -15.78 2.96 0.02
C ASP A 76 -16.62 1.90 0.73
N GLY A 77 -16.04 1.30 1.77
CA GLY A 77 -16.69 0.23 2.52
C GLY A 77 -15.83 -0.34 3.63
N GLN A 78 -16.36 -1.35 4.29
CA GLN A 78 -15.69 -2.05 5.39
C GLN A 78 -14.83 -3.20 4.83
N PRO A 79 -13.55 -3.32 5.24
CA PRO A 79 -12.63 -4.29 4.64
C PRO A 79 -12.95 -5.75 4.99
N MET A 80 -13.72 -5.97 6.06
CA MET A 80 -14.08 -7.29 6.59
C MET A 80 -15.59 -7.56 6.53
N TYR A 81 -16.35 -6.77 5.76
CA TYR A 81 -17.79 -6.91 5.61
C TYR A 81 -18.20 -7.00 4.13
N PRO A 82 -19.10 -7.91 3.74
CA PRO A 82 -19.84 -8.88 4.56
C PRO A 82 -19.01 -10.10 4.98
N SER A 83 -17.81 -10.27 4.47
CA SER A 83 -16.88 -11.36 4.82
C SER A 83 -15.46 -10.84 5.01
N ALA A 84 -14.62 -11.61 5.67
CA ALA A 84 -13.20 -11.33 5.81
C ALA A 84 -12.42 -11.40 4.48
N GLU A 85 -13.03 -11.92 3.43
CA GLU A 85 -12.47 -12.06 2.08
C GLU A 85 -12.71 -10.82 1.21
N ARG A 86 -13.52 -9.85 1.68
CA ARG A 86 -14.01 -8.73 0.87
C ARG A 86 -12.95 -7.99 0.06
N LEU A 87 -11.78 -7.72 0.61
CA LEU A 87 -10.73 -7.04 -0.14
C LEU A 87 -10.04 -7.97 -1.16
N PHE A 88 -10.02 -9.27 -0.91
CA PHE A 88 -9.52 -10.26 -1.88
C PHE A 88 -10.52 -10.45 -3.03
N ASP A 89 -11.84 -10.36 -2.78
CA ASP A 89 -12.86 -10.27 -3.84
C ASP A 89 -12.58 -9.10 -4.77
N ILE A 90 -12.24 -7.92 -4.22
CA ILE A 90 -11.88 -6.75 -5.01
C ILE A 90 -10.61 -7.02 -5.81
N ALA A 91 -9.59 -7.61 -5.17
CA ALA A 91 -8.33 -7.91 -5.85
C ALA A 91 -8.53 -8.82 -7.07
N GLN A 92 -9.37 -9.84 -6.94
CA GLN A 92 -9.73 -10.72 -8.03
C GLN A 92 -10.59 -10.03 -9.09
N ASN A 93 -11.73 -9.43 -8.68
CA ASN A 93 -12.73 -8.90 -9.61
C ASN A 93 -12.20 -7.72 -10.43
N GLU A 94 -11.34 -6.91 -9.84
CA GLU A 94 -10.69 -5.79 -10.52
C GLU A 94 -9.36 -6.19 -11.16
N GLU A 95 -8.93 -7.44 -11.00
CA GLU A 95 -7.62 -7.92 -11.52
C GLU A 95 -6.47 -7.01 -11.10
N LEU A 96 -6.32 -6.78 -9.81
CA LEU A 96 -5.32 -5.85 -9.28
C LEU A 96 -3.88 -6.31 -9.57
N ASP A 97 -3.02 -5.37 -9.95
CA ASP A 97 -1.56 -5.56 -9.99
C ASP A 97 -0.90 -5.24 -8.66
N PHE A 98 -1.46 -4.28 -7.93
CA PHE A 98 -0.95 -3.82 -6.63
C PHE A 98 -2.06 -3.79 -5.59
N PHE A 99 -1.85 -4.46 -4.47
CA PHE A 99 -2.78 -4.56 -3.34
C PHE A 99 -2.15 -4.01 -2.07
N GLY A 100 -2.57 -2.82 -1.66
CA GLY A 100 -2.07 -2.14 -0.48
C GLY A 100 -3.05 -2.19 0.69
N VAL A 101 -2.57 -2.60 1.85
CA VAL A 101 -3.36 -2.74 3.08
C VAL A 101 -2.53 -2.44 4.34
N SER A 102 -3.19 -2.28 5.49
CA SER A 102 -2.48 -2.19 6.76
C SER A 102 -2.02 -3.57 7.24
N ALA A 103 -0.94 -3.61 8.03
CA ALA A 103 -0.51 -4.84 8.71
C ALA A 103 -1.62 -5.43 9.59
N LYS A 104 -2.45 -4.55 10.19
CA LYS A 104 -3.60 -4.99 10.98
C LYS A 104 -4.64 -5.75 10.15
N PHE A 105 -4.88 -5.36 8.89
CA PHE A 105 -5.77 -6.11 8.01
C PHE A 105 -5.23 -7.51 7.75
N ILE A 106 -3.94 -7.64 7.43
CA ILE A 106 -3.29 -8.94 7.19
C ILE A 106 -3.41 -9.85 8.41
N ASP A 107 -3.12 -9.33 9.61
CA ASP A 107 -3.29 -10.05 10.86
C ASP A 107 -4.74 -10.48 11.11
N SER A 108 -5.69 -9.61 10.82
CA SER A 108 -7.12 -9.92 10.97
C SER A 108 -7.60 -10.99 10.00
N ALA A 109 -7.17 -10.94 8.74
CA ALA A 109 -7.48 -11.95 7.74
C ALA A 109 -6.88 -13.32 8.11
N ALA A 110 -5.62 -13.34 8.57
CA ALA A 110 -4.97 -14.56 9.06
C ALA A 110 -5.72 -15.17 10.24
N LYS A 111 -6.12 -14.36 11.24
CA LYS A 111 -6.91 -14.80 12.40
C LYS A 111 -8.31 -15.30 12.03
N ALA A 112 -8.91 -14.74 10.99
CA ALA A 112 -10.18 -15.19 10.45
C ALA A 112 -10.05 -16.50 9.63
N GLY A 113 -8.84 -17.01 9.41
CA GLY A 113 -8.58 -18.24 8.66
C GLY A 113 -8.83 -18.09 7.15
N VAL A 114 -8.77 -16.86 6.63
CA VAL A 114 -8.96 -16.60 5.19
C VAL A 114 -7.78 -17.15 4.41
N LYS A 115 -8.06 -17.86 3.32
CA LYS A 115 -7.05 -18.50 2.47
C LYS A 115 -7.26 -18.17 1.00
N PRO A 116 -6.92 -16.98 0.56
CA PRO A 116 -7.16 -16.54 -0.82
C PRO A 116 -6.53 -17.44 -1.88
N ILE A 117 -5.40 -18.07 -1.56
CA ILE A 117 -4.76 -19.02 -2.49
C ILE A 117 -5.66 -20.21 -2.89
N GLU A 118 -6.64 -20.56 -2.04
CA GLU A 118 -7.60 -21.65 -2.30
C GLU A 118 -8.89 -21.16 -2.96
N THR A 119 -9.23 -19.87 -2.81
CA THR A 119 -10.57 -19.34 -3.12
C THR A 119 -10.59 -18.24 -4.17
N HIS A 120 -9.45 -17.61 -4.48
CA HIS A 120 -9.38 -16.47 -5.39
C HIS A 120 -8.34 -16.66 -6.48
N ASP A 121 -8.61 -16.14 -7.65
CA ASP A 121 -7.61 -15.98 -8.71
C ASP A 121 -6.89 -14.63 -8.53
N LEU A 122 -5.69 -14.68 -7.98
CA LEU A 122 -4.81 -13.53 -7.81
C LEU A 122 -3.62 -13.55 -8.79
N SER A 123 -3.77 -14.19 -9.94
CA SER A 123 -2.69 -14.38 -10.92
C SER A 123 -2.07 -13.06 -11.38
N ASN A 124 -2.89 -12.00 -11.53
CA ASN A 124 -2.41 -10.67 -11.94
C ASN A 124 -1.64 -9.92 -10.84
N LEU A 125 -1.82 -10.30 -9.58
CA LEU A 125 -1.28 -9.56 -8.44
C LEU A 125 0.25 -9.71 -8.37
N LYS A 126 0.95 -8.59 -8.54
CA LYS A 126 2.42 -8.50 -8.54
C LYS A 126 2.99 -8.07 -7.19
N VAL A 127 2.27 -7.17 -6.51
CA VAL A 127 2.73 -6.54 -5.26
C VAL A 127 1.64 -6.58 -4.20
N ILE A 128 2.01 -7.01 -2.99
CA ILE A 128 1.24 -6.76 -1.77
C ILE A 128 2.07 -5.81 -0.91
N ALA A 129 1.51 -4.63 -0.61
CA ALA A 129 2.18 -3.62 0.21
C ALA A 129 1.48 -3.46 1.55
N SER A 130 2.26 -3.29 2.61
CA SER A 130 1.74 -3.14 3.97
C SER A 130 2.44 -2.02 4.73
N THR A 131 1.64 -1.16 5.37
CA THR A 131 2.14 -0.08 6.23
C THR A 131 1.15 0.26 7.36
N GLY A 132 1.44 1.31 8.13
CA GLY A 132 0.62 1.79 9.25
C GLY A 132 1.01 1.17 10.59
N SER A 133 1.64 0.02 10.61
CA SER A 133 2.28 -0.63 11.75
C SER A 133 3.29 -1.67 11.24
N VAL A 134 4.10 -2.20 12.14
CA VAL A 134 5.08 -3.24 11.82
C VAL A 134 4.36 -4.47 11.27
N LEU A 135 4.83 -4.97 10.13
CA LEU A 135 4.43 -6.26 9.59
C LEU A 135 5.25 -7.35 10.28
N VAL A 136 4.60 -8.12 11.15
CA VAL A 136 5.29 -9.16 11.94
C VAL A 136 5.68 -10.35 11.07
N PRO A 137 6.73 -11.10 11.45
CA PRO A 137 7.22 -12.25 10.65
C PRO A 137 6.14 -13.27 10.29
N GLU A 138 5.18 -13.52 11.19
CA GLU A 138 4.06 -14.47 10.97
C GLU A 138 3.12 -14.00 9.83
N SER A 139 3.03 -12.69 9.61
CA SER A 139 2.26 -12.13 8.49
C SER A 139 2.94 -12.39 7.14
N PHE A 140 4.29 -12.43 7.09
CA PHE A 140 5.01 -12.88 5.89
C PHE A 140 4.71 -14.34 5.59
N ASP A 141 4.76 -15.20 6.61
CA ASP A 141 4.44 -16.62 6.47
C ASP A 141 3.00 -16.81 5.95
N TYR A 142 2.03 -16.06 6.49
CA TYR A 142 0.64 -16.10 6.05
C TYR A 142 0.50 -15.70 4.58
N ILE A 143 1.10 -14.58 4.18
CA ILE A 143 0.99 -14.09 2.79
C ILE A 143 1.51 -15.15 1.82
N TYR A 144 2.71 -15.67 2.03
CA TYR A 144 3.32 -16.61 1.10
C TYR A 144 2.70 -18.01 1.13
N ARG A 145 2.10 -18.41 2.24
CA ARG A 145 1.46 -19.73 2.36
C ARG A 145 -0.03 -19.71 1.98
N GLU A 146 -0.77 -18.68 2.37
CA GLU A 146 -2.23 -18.68 2.30
C GLU A 146 -2.80 -17.65 1.31
N VAL A 147 -1.99 -16.68 0.83
CA VAL A 147 -2.46 -15.64 -0.11
C VAL A 147 -1.87 -15.85 -1.50
N LYS A 148 -0.56 -15.70 -1.66
CA LYS A 148 0.11 -15.84 -2.96
C LYS A 148 1.61 -16.08 -2.78
N GLN A 149 2.16 -17.13 -3.40
CA GLN A 149 3.56 -17.53 -3.25
C GLN A 149 4.53 -16.66 -4.05
N ASP A 150 4.14 -16.26 -5.25
CA ASP A 150 4.96 -15.53 -6.22
C ASP A 150 4.63 -14.03 -6.25
N VAL A 151 4.61 -13.38 -5.10
CA VAL A 151 4.28 -11.96 -4.96
C VAL A 151 5.42 -11.19 -4.30
N HIS A 152 5.64 -9.93 -4.72
CA HIS A 152 6.52 -9.02 -4.02
C HIS A 152 5.80 -8.47 -2.78
N LEU A 153 6.15 -8.97 -1.60
CA LEU A 153 5.61 -8.47 -0.33
C LEU A 153 6.48 -7.31 0.17
N ALA A 154 5.95 -6.10 0.09
CA ALA A 154 6.61 -4.88 0.50
C ALA A 154 6.13 -4.41 1.88
N SER A 155 6.94 -4.62 2.91
CA SER A 155 6.74 -3.97 4.21
C SER A 155 7.26 -2.54 4.13
N MET A 156 6.39 -1.55 4.38
CA MET A 156 6.70 -0.14 4.16
C MET A 156 6.80 0.60 5.49
N SER A 157 7.79 1.46 5.62
CA SER A 157 7.92 2.44 6.69
C SER A 157 7.99 3.84 6.12
N GLY A 158 7.10 4.72 6.53
CA GLY A 158 7.01 6.07 6.00
C GLY A 158 6.32 7.04 6.94
N GLY A 159 6.03 8.22 6.44
CA GLY A 159 5.36 9.22 7.26
C GLY A 159 4.78 10.39 6.49
N THR A 160 3.86 11.08 7.18
CA THR A 160 3.22 12.29 6.69
C THR A 160 4.23 13.42 6.45
N ASP A 161 5.32 13.45 7.23
CA ASP A 161 6.36 14.47 7.16
C ASP A 161 7.09 14.51 5.81
N ILE A 162 7.22 13.35 5.15
CA ILE A 162 7.84 13.24 3.81
C ILE A 162 6.83 12.88 2.72
N CYS A 163 5.57 12.68 3.07
CA CYS A 163 4.50 12.23 2.18
C CYS A 163 4.93 11.02 1.33
N GLY A 164 5.50 10.01 1.97
CA GLY A 164 6.04 8.82 1.30
C GLY A 164 6.79 7.91 2.26
N CYS A 165 7.63 7.04 1.72
CA CYS A 165 8.36 6.03 2.47
C CYS A 165 9.80 6.46 2.80
N PHE A 166 10.29 6.08 3.97
CA PHE A 166 11.70 6.02 4.32
C PHE A 166 12.32 4.71 3.82
N ALA A 167 11.57 3.61 3.97
CA ALA A 167 11.89 2.30 3.45
C ALA A 167 10.63 1.69 2.83
N ALA A 168 10.79 1.04 1.70
CA ALA A 168 9.68 0.44 0.95
C ALA A 168 10.12 -0.88 0.31
N GLY A 169 9.45 -1.32 -0.75
CA GLY A 169 9.87 -2.48 -1.52
C GLY A 169 11.05 -2.17 -2.44
N ILE A 170 11.80 -3.22 -2.80
CA ILE A 170 12.80 -3.17 -3.85
C ILE A 170 12.55 -4.39 -4.75
N SER A 171 11.97 -4.16 -5.93
CA SER A 171 11.53 -5.23 -6.84
C SER A 171 12.67 -6.11 -7.38
N THR A 172 13.93 -5.67 -7.25
CA THR A 172 15.13 -6.38 -7.71
C THR A 172 15.86 -7.14 -6.60
N GLN A 173 15.33 -7.12 -5.38
CA GLN A 173 15.91 -7.81 -4.22
C GLN A 173 14.96 -8.85 -3.64
N GLY A 174 15.52 -9.85 -2.97
CA GLY A 174 14.74 -10.83 -2.22
C GLY A 174 14.02 -10.20 -1.03
N VAL A 175 12.86 -10.74 -0.72
CA VAL A 175 12.10 -10.39 0.50
C VAL A 175 12.54 -11.31 1.63
N TYR A 176 12.95 -10.75 2.75
CA TYR A 176 13.32 -11.50 3.94
C TYR A 176 12.26 -11.35 5.03
N ARG A 177 11.97 -12.46 5.68
CA ARG A 177 10.93 -12.58 6.69
C ARG A 177 11.13 -11.59 7.84
N GLY A 178 10.20 -10.65 8.02
CA GLY A 178 10.22 -9.66 9.09
C GLY A 178 11.12 -8.45 8.85
N GLU A 179 11.71 -8.31 7.65
CA GLU A 179 12.62 -7.21 7.32
C GLU A 179 11.97 -6.18 6.40
N LEU A 180 12.51 -4.97 6.43
CA LEU A 180 12.29 -3.94 5.41
C LEU A 180 13.36 -4.08 4.33
N GLN A 181 13.02 -3.81 3.07
CA GLN A 181 13.98 -3.97 1.98
C GLN A 181 14.89 -2.74 1.79
N GLY A 182 14.42 -1.53 2.05
CA GLY A 182 15.27 -0.35 1.84
C GLY A 182 14.52 0.97 1.72
#